data_fc51e78f5d53d47864b42f1fce899e96
#
_entry.id   fc51e78f5d53d47864b42f1fce899e96
#
_cell.length_a   1.000
_cell.length_b   1.000
_cell.length_c   1.000
_cell.angle_alpha   90.00
_cell.angle_beta   90.00
_cell.angle_gamma   90.00
#
_symmetry.space_group_name_H-M   'P 1'
#
loop_
_entity.id
_entity.type
_entity.pdbx_description
1 polymer ?
#
loop_
_entity_poly.entity_id
_entity_poly.type
_entity_poly.pdbx_seq_one_letter_code
_entity_poly.pdbx_strand_id
1 'polypeptide(L)'
;MKDNTKKKFSNQVKSWIAYDVGNSSFVTTVVAAFFPIFYFDFWAANLDKIEAASYQSFALAVSNIILLFTAPLIGSYSDISNSTKSIFRNFILLGVICVTMLFFIKSGSWMYALIFYALANYFFSASLVLYDKILVLIASPDLFSKISGYGYAWGYLGGGTLFLINALMTLYPESFGLDSQADAIRWSFLTVSVWWLTFSIPLLITFKDIGAVKEKLNTNTFTSSIKNVLITLKEISKHKKAFIFLVAFLKFILSDLKKKGLFFKIFRKTTCSVM
;
A
#
# COMPACT_ATOMS: atom_id res chain seq x y z
N MET A 1 -44.87 9.65 -2.52
CA MET A 1 -43.84 10.21 -1.63
C MET A 1 -42.82 9.12 -1.32
N LYS A 2 -41.62 9.20 -1.92
CA LYS A 2 -40.51 8.25 -1.65
C LYS A 2 -39.94 8.61 -0.29
N ASP A 3 -40.05 7.69 0.64
CA ASP A 3 -39.48 7.79 1.98
C ASP A 3 -37.94 7.87 1.85
N ASN A 4 -37.43 9.08 1.99
CA ASN A 4 -36.02 9.43 1.90
C ASN A 4 -35.37 9.28 3.26
N THR A 5 -35.60 8.17 3.96
CA THR A 5 -34.86 7.81 5.15
C THR A 5 -33.40 7.57 4.68
N LYS A 6 -32.54 8.55 4.97
CA LYS A 6 -31.08 8.45 4.81
C LYS A 6 -30.62 7.18 5.53
N LYS A 7 -30.46 6.06 4.79
CA LYS A 7 -29.92 4.82 5.36
C LYS A 7 -28.58 5.15 6.01
N LYS A 8 -28.56 5.17 7.33
CA LYS A 8 -27.34 5.45 8.12
C LYS A 8 -26.37 4.31 7.88
N PHE A 9 -25.12 4.62 7.48
CA PHE A 9 -24.10 3.62 7.29
C PHE A 9 -23.89 2.78 8.56
N SER A 10 -23.69 1.48 8.38
CA SER A 10 -23.33 0.57 9.45
C SER A 10 -22.01 0.97 10.11
N ASN A 11 -21.74 0.50 11.32
CA ASN A 11 -20.47 0.76 12.00
C ASN A 11 -19.28 0.18 11.22
N GLN A 12 -19.45 -0.96 10.55
CA GLN A 12 -18.42 -1.53 9.70
C GLN A 12 -18.08 -0.63 8.50
N VAL A 13 -19.09 -0.06 7.83
CA VAL A 13 -18.88 0.88 6.71
C VAL A 13 -18.17 2.15 7.18
N LYS A 14 -18.55 2.69 8.34
CA LYS A 14 -17.86 3.87 8.90
C LYS A 14 -16.40 3.57 9.25
N SER A 15 -16.14 2.39 9.81
CA SER A 15 -14.79 1.96 10.14
C SER A 15 -13.95 1.69 8.89
N TRP A 16 -14.58 1.22 7.80
CA TRP A 16 -13.94 1.05 6.51
C TRP A 16 -13.52 2.42 5.92
N ILE A 17 -14.39 3.43 5.98
CA ILE A 17 -14.08 4.82 5.61
C ILE A 17 -12.96 5.39 6.50
N ALA A 18 -12.98 5.12 7.80
CA ALA A 18 -11.95 5.59 8.73
C ALA A 18 -10.57 5.01 8.40
N TYR A 19 -10.49 3.76 7.95
CA TYR A 19 -9.22 3.18 7.51
C TYR A 19 -8.58 3.99 6.37
N ASP A 20 -9.38 4.53 5.46
CA ASP A 20 -8.88 5.33 4.33
C ASP A 20 -8.25 6.67 4.79
N VAL A 21 -8.76 7.24 5.89
CA VAL A 21 -8.12 8.39 6.57
C VAL A 21 -6.70 8.05 7.00
N GLY A 22 -6.52 6.83 7.55
CA GLY A 22 -5.21 6.36 8.01
C GLY A 22 -4.24 6.07 6.88
N ASN A 23 -4.64 5.21 5.96
CA ASN A 23 -3.75 4.71 4.91
C ASN A 23 -3.35 5.78 3.89
N SER A 24 -4.21 6.76 3.62
CA SER A 24 -3.91 7.86 2.69
C SER A 24 -2.74 8.71 3.16
N SER A 25 -2.45 8.76 4.46
CA SER A 25 -1.29 9.46 5.00
C SER A 25 0.04 8.87 4.52
N PHE A 26 0.10 7.55 4.34
CA PHE A 26 1.28 6.90 3.77
C PHE A 26 1.54 7.37 2.34
N VAL A 27 0.51 7.43 1.51
CA VAL A 27 0.64 7.88 0.11
C VAL A 27 1.01 9.34 0.03
N THR A 28 0.30 10.22 0.74
CA THR A 28 0.49 11.67 0.66
C THR A 28 1.81 12.12 1.28
N THR A 29 2.14 11.60 2.46
CA THR A 29 3.31 12.04 3.22
C THR A 29 4.56 11.27 2.85
N VAL A 30 4.50 9.92 2.86
CA VAL A 30 5.71 9.11 2.62
C VAL A 30 6.00 8.99 1.14
N VAL A 31 5.05 8.46 0.35
CA VAL A 31 5.32 8.11 -1.06
C VAL A 31 5.48 9.33 -1.94
N ALA A 32 4.58 10.32 -1.81
CA ALA A 32 4.55 11.47 -2.72
C ALA A 32 5.53 12.58 -2.35
N ALA A 33 5.90 12.73 -1.06
CA ALA A 33 6.67 13.88 -0.61
C ALA A 33 7.96 13.51 0.13
N PHE A 34 7.88 13.05 1.38
CA PHE A 34 9.05 13.04 2.24
C PHE A 34 10.05 11.94 1.96
N PHE A 35 9.62 10.75 1.52
CA PHE A 35 10.58 9.71 1.18
C PHE A 35 11.48 10.11 0.00
N PRO A 36 10.96 10.57 -1.17
CA PRO A 36 11.83 10.99 -2.27
C PRO A 36 12.81 12.09 -1.85
N ILE A 37 12.32 13.17 -1.20
CA ILE A 37 13.17 14.30 -0.79
C ILE A 37 14.26 13.80 0.14
N PHE A 38 13.90 13.10 1.22
CA PHE A 38 14.84 12.66 2.23
C PHE A 38 15.79 11.57 1.73
N TYR A 39 15.33 10.75 0.79
CA TYR A 39 16.16 9.75 0.15
C TYR A 39 17.33 10.39 -0.61
N PHE A 40 17.06 11.39 -1.44
CA PHE A 40 18.10 12.04 -2.25
C PHE A 40 19.03 12.92 -1.43
N ASP A 41 18.50 13.63 -0.44
CA ASP A 41 19.25 14.67 0.26
C ASP A 41 19.91 14.18 1.56
N PHE A 42 19.48 13.03 2.09
CA PHE A 42 19.98 12.51 3.37
C PHE A 42 20.53 11.09 3.28
N TRP A 43 19.73 10.12 2.82
CA TRP A 43 20.18 8.73 2.81
C TRP A 43 21.12 8.39 1.65
N ALA A 44 20.89 8.94 0.48
CA ALA A 44 21.65 8.72 -0.75
C ALA A 44 22.47 9.95 -1.18
N ALA A 45 22.74 10.88 -0.27
CA ALA A 45 23.47 12.12 -0.55
C ALA A 45 24.90 11.88 -1.12
N ASN A 46 25.46 10.70 -0.88
CA ASN A 46 26.75 10.27 -1.39
C ASN A 46 26.69 9.61 -2.78
N LEU A 47 25.51 9.42 -3.35
CA LEU A 47 25.31 8.85 -4.68
C LEU A 47 25.04 9.93 -5.73
N ASP A 48 25.35 9.61 -6.99
CA ASP A 48 24.86 10.41 -8.11
C ASP A 48 23.31 10.38 -8.15
N LYS A 49 22.68 11.52 -8.44
CA LYS A 49 21.22 11.64 -8.43
C LYS A 49 20.52 10.71 -9.41
N ILE A 50 21.13 10.44 -10.57
CA ILE A 50 20.57 9.54 -11.60
C ILE A 50 20.66 8.10 -11.09
N GLU A 51 21.77 7.75 -10.46
CA GLU A 51 21.98 6.44 -9.86
C GLU A 51 20.99 6.19 -8.70
N ALA A 52 20.88 7.15 -7.79
CA ALA A 52 19.91 7.10 -6.67
C ALA A 52 18.48 6.94 -7.17
N ALA A 53 18.04 7.72 -8.18
CA ALA A 53 16.72 7.60 -8.78
C ALA A 53 16.49 6.23 -9.45
N SER A 54 17.53 5.66 -10.03
CA SER A 54 17.48 4.33 -10.64
C SER A 54 17.24 3.25 -9.58
N TYR A 55 17.96 3.31 -8.45
CA TYR A 55 17.77 2.36 -7.35
C TYR A 55 16.39 2.48 -6.70
N GLN A 56 15.89 3.72 -6.49
CA GLN A 56 14.55 3.93 -5.96
C GLN A 56 13.46 3.35 -6.89
N SER A 57 13.57 3.62 -8.18
CA SER A 57 12.64 3.10 -9.18
C SER A 57 12.70 1.57 -9.27
N PHE A 58 13.89 0.99 -9.17
CA PHE A 58 14.07 -0.46 -9.16
C PHE A 58 13.45 -1.10 -7.93
N ALA A 59 13.65 -0.54 -6.74
CA ALA A 59 13.08 -1.04 -5.49
C ALA A 59 11.53 -1.07 -5.55
N LEU A 60 10.91 0.00 -6.06
CA LEU A 60 9.46 0.05 -6.26
C LEU A 60 8.99 -0.94 -7.33
N ALA A 61 9.71 -1.09 -8.43
CA ALA A 61 9.37 -2.05 -9.48
C ALA A 61 9.38 -3.48 -8.94
N VAL A 62 10.40 -3.86 -8.17
CA VAL A 62 10.47 -5.18 -7.52
C VAL A 62 9.29 -5.39 -6.56
N SER A 63 8.98 -4.40 -5.71
CA SER A 63 7.83 -4.44 -4.81
C SER A 63 6.51 -4.70 -5.55
N ASN A 64 6.28 -3.96 -6.64
CA ASN A 64 5.06 -4.07 -7.44
C ASN A 64 5.00 -5.38 -8.25
N ILE A 65 6.13 -5.89 -8.72
CA ILE A 65 6.20 -7.20 -9.39
C ILE A 65 5.85 -8.32 -8.40
N ILE A 66 6.39 -8.29 -7.20
CA ILE A 66 6.03 -9.26 -6.15
C ILE A 66 4.54 -9.19 -5.86
N LEU A 67 3.98 -7.98 -5.72
CA LEU A 67 2.56 -7.78 -5.49
C LEU A 67 1.69 -8.35 -6.64
N LEU A 68 2.10 -8.16 -7.88
CA LEU A 68 1.38 -8.66 -9.06
C LEU A 68 1.13 -10.19 -8.96
N PHE A 69 2.12 -10.94 -8.50
CA PHE A 69 2.00 -12.39 -8.34
C PHE A 69 1.33 -12.79 -7.02
N THR A 70 1.52 -12.02 -5.96
CA THR A 70 0.99 -12.38 -4.64
C THR A 70 -0.43 -11.89 -4.40
N ALA A 71 -0.90 -10.80 -5.03
CA ALA A 71 -2.23 -10.26 -4.80
C ALA A 71 -3.37 -11.28 -5.07
N PRO A 72 -3.38 -12.03 -6.19
CA PRO A 72 -4.38 -13.07 -6.39
C PRO A 72 -4.31 -14.20 -5.36
N LEU A 73 -3.09 -14.54 -4.92
CA LEU A 73 -2.88 -15.57 -3.90
C LEU A 73 -3.38 -15.11 -2.53
N ILE A 74 -3.14 -13.85 -2.16
CA ILE A 74 -3.64 -13.23 -0.93
C ILE A 74 -5.17 -13.27 -0.91
N GLY A 75 -5.82 -12.88 -2.00
CA GLY A 75 -7.27 -12.93 -2.15
C GLY A 75 -7.80 -14.34 -1.96
N SER A 76 -7.34 -15.29 -2.77
CA SER A 76 -7.77 -16.69 -2.74
C SER A 76 -7.47 -17.37 -1.40
N TYR A 77 -6.28 -17.17 -0.84
CA TYR A 77 -5.93 -17.72 0.47
C TYR A 77 -6.83 -17.19 1.58
N SER A 78 -7.13 -15.89 1.56
CA SER A 78 -8.02 -15.27 2.55
C SER A 78 -9.47 -15.75 2.44
N ASP A 79 -9.91 -16.20 1.23
CA ASP A 79 -11.23 -16.81 1.02
C ASP A 79 -11.28 -18.22 1.62
N ILE A 80 -10.34 -19.07 1.27
CA ILE A 80 -10.29 -20.47 1.69
C ILE A 80 -10.08 -20.59 3.21
N SER A 81 -9.16 -19.78 3.75
CA SER A 81 -8.81 -19.83 5.18
C SER A 81 -9.78 -19.08 6.09
N ASN A 82 -10.75 -18.35 5.51
CA ASN A 82 -11.64 -17.45 6.26
C ASN A 82 -10.91 -16.59 7.30
N SER A 83 -9.78 -16.02 6.91
CA SER A 83 -8.88 -15.28 7.79
C SER A 83 -8.53 -13.89 7.27
N THR A 84 -9.46 -13.27 6.51
CA THR A 84 -9.29 -11.94 5.90
C THR A 84 -8.84 -10.91 6.93
N LYS A 85 -9.48 -10.85 8.10
CA LYS A 85 -9.13 -9.93 9.19
C LYS A 85 -7.71 -10.13 9.69
N SER A 86 -7.30 -11.37 9.91
CA SER A 86 -5.98 -11.67 10.48
C SER A 86 -4.86 -11.31 9.50
N ILE A 87 -5.03 -11.63 8.21
CA ILE A 87 -4.07 -11.31 7.16
C ILE A 87 -4.00 -9.79 6.95
N PHE A 88 -5.14 -9.13 6.89
CA PHE A 88 -5.24 -7.67 6.78
C PHE A 88 -4.50 -6.95 7.92
N ARG A 89 -4.77 -7.37 9.17
CA ARG A 89 -4.08 -6.86 10.35
C ARG A 89 -2.56 -7.04 10.24
N ASN A 90 -2.10 -8.23 9.85
CA ASN A 90 -0.67 -8.51 9.74
C ASN A 90 0.01 -7.63 8.69
N PHE A 91 -0.63 -7.39 7.53
CA PHE A 91 -0.09 -6.48 6.52
C PHE A 91 -0.01 -5.04 7.02
N ILE A 92 -1.04 -4.56 7.73
CA ILE A 92 -1.00 -3.23 8.36
C ILE A 92 0.17 -3.14 9.34
N LEU A 93 0.29 -4.10 10.25
CA LEU A 93 1.35 -4.09 11.26
C LEU A 93 2.74 -4.13 10.63
N LEU A 94 2.96 -4.99 9.64
CA LEU A 94 4.24 -5.07 8.92
C LEU A 94 4.53 -3.78 8.14
N GLY A 95 3.53 -3.20 7.49
CA GLY A 95 3.66 -1.91 6.81
C GLY A 95 4.02 -0.78 7.77
N VAL A 96 3.30 -0.67 8.88
CA VAL A 96 3.55 0.31 9.95
C VAL A 96 4.96 0.15 10.53
N ILE A 97 5.40 -1.09 10.80
CA ILE A 97 6.77 -1.37 11.28
C ILE A 97 7.79 -0.89 10.25
N CYS A 98 7.60 -1.20 8.96
CA CYS A 98 8.53 -0.77 7.91
C CYS A 98 8.62 0.76 7.81
N VAL A 99 7.49 1.48 7.90
CA VAL A 99 7.51 2.96 7.91
C VAL A 99 8.19 3.49 9.18
N THR A 100 7.93 2.88 10.35
CA THR A 100 8.60 3.24 11.61
C THR A 100 10.11 3.05 11.53
N MET A 101 10.58 2.00 10.84
CA MET A 101 12.03 1.76 10.68
C MET A 101 12.73 2.87 9.92
N LEU A 102 12.05 3.59 9.01
CA LEU A 102 12.63 4.75 8.30
C LEU A 102 13.09 5.84 9.27
N PHE A 103 12.46 5.99 10.42
CA PHE A 103 12.87 6.94 11.46
C PHE A 103 14.29 6.67 11.98
N PHE A 104 14.69 5.40 12.10
CA PHE A 104 15.96 4.99 12.71
C PHE A 104 17.14 4.94 11.74
N ILE A 105 16.90 5.07 10.42
CA ILE A 105 17.94 4.93 9.41
C ILE A 105 18.85 6.17 9.41
N LYS A 106 20.16 5.92 9.52
CA LYS A 106 21.21 6.95 9.54
C LYS A 106 21.49 7.49 8.13
N SER A 107 22.06 8.68 8.07
CA SER A 107 22.56 9.27 6.82
C SER A 107 23.51 8.34 6.09
N GLY A 108 23.48 8.33 4.76
CA GLY A 108 24.31 7.47 3.92
C GLY A 108 23.83 6.01 3.81
N SER A 109 22.83 5.59 4.61
CA SER A 109 22.34 4.21 4.62
C SER A 109 21.19 3.98 3.62
N TRP A 110 21.37 4.41 2.39
CA TRP A 110 20.35 4.43 1.33
C TRP A 110 19.74 3.06 1.02
N MET A 111 20.53 1.99 1.09
CA MET A 111 20.05 0.63 0.80
C MET A 111 18.98 0.18 1.80
N TYR A 112 19.22 0.40 3.11
CA TYR A 112 18.23 0.07 4.14
C TYR A 112 16.95 0.92 3.99
N ALA A 113 17.09 2.20 3.63
CA ALA A 113 15.94 3.06 3.36
C ALA A 113 15.09 2.50 2.21
N LEU A 114 15.70 2.08 1.10
CA LEU A 114 15.00 1.48 -0.02
C LEU A 114 14.34 0.14 0.32
N ILE A 115 15.01 -0.72 1.10
CA ILE A 115 14.44 -2.01 1.52
C ILE A 115 13.16 -1.77 2.34
N PHE A 116 13.24 -0.94 3.39
CA PHE A 116 12.06 -0.68 4.23
C PHE A 116 10.96 0.06 3.47
N TYR A 117 11.31 0.97 2.56
CA TYR A 117 10.33 1.65 1.71
C TYR A 117 9.63 0.68 0.74
N ALA A 118 10.37 -0.19 0.07
CA ALA A 118 9.81 -1.19 -0.84
C ALA A 118 8.91 -2.18 -0.10
N LEU A 119 9.32 -2.63 1.10
CA LEU A 119 8.51 -3.49 1.96
C LEU A 119 7.25 -2.75 2.47
N ALA A 120 7.36 -1.49 2.89
CA ALA A 120 6.22 -0.68 3.30
C ALA A 120 5.22 -0.54 2.15
N ASN A 121 5.69 -0.23 0.93
CA ASN A 121 4.85 -0.14 -0.27
C ASN A 121 4.17 -1.48 -0.61
N TYR A 122 4.90 -2.59 -0.46
CA TYR A 122 4.32 -3.92 -0.67
C TYR A 122 3.20 -4.22 0.33
N PHE A 123 3.47 -4.07 1.64
CA PHE A 123 2.48 -4.37 2.68
C PHE A 123 1.29 -3.42 2.64
N PHE A 124 1.51 -2.15 2.33
CA PHE A 124 0.44 -1.19 2.06
C PHE A 124 -0.46 -1.67 0.93
N SER A 125 0.12 -1.97 -0.23
CA SER A 125 -0.63 -2.39 -1.41
C SER A 125 -1.31 -3.76 -1.21
N ALA A 126 -0.66 -4.69 -0.52
CA ALA A 126 -1.25 -5.98 -0.13
C ALA A 126 -2.43 -5.81 0.84
N SER A 127 -2.37 -4.84 1.75
CA SER A 127 -3.50 -4.51 2.62
C SER A 127 -4.69 -3.95 1.84
N LEU A 128 -4.46 -3.17 0.78
CA LEU A 128 -5.54 -2.63 -0.06
C LEU A 128 -6.32 -3.74 -0.79
N VAL A 129 -5.68 -4.83 -1.21
CA VAL A 129 -6.37 -6.00 -1.80
C VAL A 129 -7.45 -6.53 -0.84
N LEU A 130 -7.13 -6.60 0.44
CA LEU A 130 -8.07 -7.08 1.46
C LEU A 130 -9.06 -5.99 1.89
N TYR A 131 -8.66 -4.73 1.87
CA TYR A 131 -9.51 -3.58 2.12
C TYR A 131 -10.68 -3.50 1.11
N ASP A 132 -10.38 -3.66 -0.18
CA ASP A 132 -11.39 -3.71 -1.24
C ASP A 132 -12.30 -4.94 -1.10
N LYS A 133 -11.74 -6.10 -0.76
CA LYS A 133 -12.52 -7.30 -0.44
C LYS A 133 -13.48 -7.07 0.73
N ILE A 134 -13.02 -6.42 1.81
CA ILE A 134 -13.86 -6.13 2.96
C ILE A 134 -15.07 -5.29 2.57
N LEU A 135 -14.94 -4.30 1.67
CA LEU A 135 -16.06 -3.51 1.18
C LEU A 135 -17.16 -4.40 0.57
N VAL A 136 -16.75 -5.38 -0.25
CA VAL A 136 -17.69 -6.32 -0.89
C VAL A 136 -18.42 -7.18 0.16
N LEU A 137 -17.77 -7.49 1.28
CA LEU A 137 -18.37 -8.30 2.35
C LEU A 137 -19.32 -7.51 3.27
N ILE A 138 -19.12 -6.19 3.42
CA ILE A 138 -19.88 -5.37 4.39
C ILE A 138 -20.96 -4.48 3.79
N ALA A 139 -21.01 -4.34 2.48
CA ALA A 139 -21.91 -3.43 1.78
C ALA A 139 -22.61 -4.13 0.61
N SER A 140 -23.76 -3.60 0.20
CA SER A 140 -24.47 -4.05 -1.00
C SER A 140 -23.89 -3.36 -2.25
N PRO A 141 -23.90 -4.04 -3.41
CA PRO A 141 -23.28 -3.54 -4.63
C PRO A 141 -23.75 -2.14 -5.09
N ASP A 142 -24.99 -1.81 -4.85
CA ASP A 142 -25.59 -0.51 -5.16
C ASP A 142 -24.97 0.66 -4.36
N LEU A 143 -24.30 0.36 -3.27
CA LEU A 143 -23.66 1.34 -2.38
C LEU A 143 -22.14 1.44 -2.56
N PHE A 144 -21.49 0.52 -3.28
CA PHE A 144 -20.03 0.48 -3.42
C PHE A 144 -19.43 1.82 -3.87
N SER A 145 -19.94 2.37 -4.96
CA SER A 145 -19.46 3.64 -5.52
C SER A 145 -19.60 4.79 -4.53
N LYS A 146 -20.73 4.83 -3.80
CA LYS A 146 -20.99 5.87 -2.79
C LYS A 146 -20.05 5.74 -1.60
N ILE A 147 -19.88 4.53 -1.07
CA ILE A 147 -19.01 4.27 0.09
C ILE A 147 -17.55 4.55 -0.27
N SER A 148 -17.08 4.08 -1.44
CA SER A 148 -15.73 4.38 -1.93
C SER A 148 -15.53 5.88 -2.11
N GLY A 149 -16.52 6.61 -2.64
CA GLY A 149 -16.44 8.07 -2.74
C GLY A 149 -16.27 8.76 -1.38
N TYR A 150 -16.95 8.28 -0.34
CA TYR A 150 -16.73 8.78 1.03
C TYR A 150 -15.34 8.37 1.57
N GLY A 151 -14.88 7.15 1.30
CA GLY A 151 -13.53 6.70 1.65
C GLY A 151 -12.48 7.66 1.09
N TYR A 152 -12.49 7.87 -0.23
CA TYR A 152 -11.57 8.80 -0.88
C TYR A 152 -11.65 10.22 -0.32
N ALA A 153 -12.86 10.78 -0.13
CA ALA A 153 -13.03 12.14 0.39
C ALA A 153 -12.42 12.29 1.79
N TRP A 154 -12.74 11.37 2.70
CA TRP A 154 -12.19 11.38 4.05
C TRP A 154 -10.69 11.02 4.07
N GLY A 155 -10.25 10.13 3.18
CA GLY A 155 -8.84 9.78 2.98
C GLY A 155 -8.01 11.00 2.59
N TYR A 156 -8.45 11.76 1.58
CA TYR A 156 -7.77 13.00 1.20
C TYR A 156 -7.76 14.06 2.30
N LEU A 157 -8.87 14.23 3.02
CA LEU A 157 -8.93 15.15 4.16
C LEU A 157 -7.97 14.72 5.27
N GLY A 158 -8.01 13.45 5.67
CA GLY A 158 -7.16 12.95 6.75
C GLY A 158 -5.68 12.88 6.38
N GLY A 159 -5.36 12.32 5.22
CA GLY A 159 -3.98 12.27 4.71
C GLY A 159 -3.42 13.68 4.46
N GLY A 160 -4.22 14.59 3.88
CA GLY A 160 -3.85 15.99 3.69
C GLY A 160 -3.64 16.76 4.99
N THR A 161 -4.47 16.51 6.01
CA THR A 161 -4.32 17.12 7.34
C THR A 161 -2.99 16.70 7.97
N LEU A 162 -2.69 15.41 7.99
CA LEU A 162 -1.42 14.95 8.55
C LEU A 162 -0.23 15.45 7.72
N PHE A 163 -0.35 15.44 6.39
CA PHE A 163 0.68 16.01 5.52
C PHE A 163 0.95 17.48 5.83
N LEU A 164 -0.11 18.29 6.02
CA LEU A 164 0.03 19.71 6.37
C LEU A 164 0.75 19.87 7.72
N ILE A 165 0.38 19.09 8.73
CA ILE A 165 1.07 19.12 10.04
C ILE A 165 2.55 18.80 9.87
N ASN A 166 2.88 17.74 9.13
CA ASN A 166 4.25 17.32 8.89
C ASN A 166 5.03 18.33 8.03
N ALA A 167 4.39 19.00 7.08
CA ALA A 167 4.98 20.07 6.29
C ALA A 167 5.30 21.29 7.17
N LEU A 168 4.38 21.70 8.04
CA LEU A 168 4.62 22.78 9.01
C LEU A 168 5.75 22.42 9.99
N MET A 169 5.80 21.19 10.46
CA MET A 169 6.88 20.68 11.31
C MET A 169 8.23 20.76 10.58
N THR A 170 8.26 20.50 9.30
CA THR A 170 9.48 20.57 8.48
C THR A 170 9.90 22.01 8.17
N LEU A 171 8.94 22.93 7.96
CA LEU A 171 9.22 24.33 7.71
C LEU A 171 9.61 25.12 8.96
N TYR A 172 9.07 24.75 10.11
CA TYR A 172 9.27 25.43 11.39
C TYR A 172 9.67 24.45 12.49
N PRO A 173 10.80 23.70 12.35
CA PRO A 173 11.15 22.62 13.27
C PRO A 173 11.28 23.11 14.72
N GLU A 174 11.86 24.26 14.96
CA GLU A 174 12.03 24.86 16.30
C GLU A 174 10.68 25.05 17.03
N SER A 175 9.61 25.40 16.30
CA SER A 175 8.27 25.56 16.87
C SER A 175 7.69 24.24 17.39
N PHE A 176 8.23 23.10 16.95
CA PHE A 176 7.85 21.77 17.37
C PHE A 176 8.89 21.13 18.32
N GLY A 177 9.90 21.90 18.75
CA GLY A 177 10.96 21.41 19.63
C GLY A 177 11.94 20.46 18.94
N LEU A 178 12.15 20.61 17.63
CA LEU A 178 13.05 19.81 16.81
C LEU A 178 14.28 20.61 16.41
N ASP A 179 15.43 19.95 16.37
CA ASP A 179 16.73 20.61 16.14
C ASP A 179 16.97 20.93 14.66
N SER A 180 16.31 20.20 13.74
CA SER A 180 16.55 20.35 12.30
C SER A 180 15.37 19.94 11.44
N GLN A 181 15.37 20.39 10.20
CA GLN A 181 14.45 19.94 9.15
C GLN A 181 14.57 18.43 8.91
N ALA A 182 15.78 17.87 8.99
CA ALA A 182 16.01 16.44 8.84
C ALA A 182 15.33 15.63 9.95
N ASP A 183 15.37 16.12 11.19
CA ASP A 183 14.67 15.48 12.30
C ASP A 183 13.15 15.56 12.11
N ALA A 184 12.64 16.70 11.66
CA ALA A 184 11.21 16.86 11.37
C ALA A 184 10.72 15.85 10.32
N ILE A 185 11.50 15.62 9.25
CA ILE A 185 11.14 14.60 8.24
C ILE A 185 11.19 13.18 8.84
N ARG A 186 12.18 12.88 9.69
CA ARG A 186 12.24 11.59 10.38
C ARG A 186 11.01 11.37 11.26
N TRP A 187 10.64 12.38 12.08
CA TRP A 187 9.42 12.34 12.88
C TRP A 187 8.16 12.19 12.06
N SER A 188 8.14 12.71 10.82
CA SER A 188 7.00 12.53 9.91
C SER A 188 6.73 11.07 9.57
N PHE A 189 7.76 10.23 9.44
CA PHE A 189 7.55 8.78 9.25
C PHE A 189 6.89 8.14 10.47
N LEU A 190 7.29 8.55 11.66
CA LEU A 190 6.70 8.04 12.91
C LEU A 190 5.24 8.49 13.07
N THR A 191 4.93 9.77 12.80
CA THR A 191 3.56 10.27 12.86
C THR A 191 2.64 9.56 11.87
N VAL A 192 3.11 9.26 10.65
CA VAL A 192 2.37 8.47 9.66
C VAL A 192 2.10 7.06 10.18
N SER A 193 3.08 6.42 10.80
CA SER A 193 2.93 5.08 11.38
C SER A 193 1.84 5.05 12.46
N VAL A 194 1.88 6.01 13.38
CA VAL A 194 0.89 6.13 14.46
C VAL A 194 -0.50 6.46 13.89
N TRP A 195 -0.57 7.37 12.92
CA TRP A 195 -1.82 7.75 12.27
C TRP A 195 -2.47 6.58 11.54
N TRP A 196 -1.71 5.89 10.69
CA TRP A 196 -2.21 4.74 9.97
C TRP A 196 -2.70 3.64 10.91
N LEU A 197 -1.93 3.31 11.95
CA LEU A 197 -2.32 2.33 12.94
C LEU A 197 -3.61 2.74 13.67
N THR A 198 -3.70 3.99 14.15
CA THR A 198 -4.84 4.51 14.91
C THR A 198 -6.15 4.40 14.11
N PHE A 199 -6.15 4.84 12.86
CA PHE A 199 -7.33 4.78 11.99
C PHE A 199 -7.63 3.37 11.45
N SER A 200 -6.69 2.42 11.59
CA SER A 200 -6.92 1.01 11.29
C SER A 200 -7.69 0.28 12.39
N ILE A 201 -7.53 0.70 13.65
CA ILE A 201 -8.12 0.03 14.82
C ILE A 201 -9.64 -0.13 14.70
N PRO A 202 -10.44 0.88 14.32
CA PRO A 202 -11.89 0.73 14.22
C PRO A 202 -12.31 -0.39 13.27
N LEU A 203 -11.65 -0.52 12.11
CA LEU A 203 -11.94 -1.58 11.15
C LEU A 203 -11.52 -2.95 11.68
N LEU A 204 -10.37 -3.02 12.33
CA LEU A 204 -9.90 -4.26 12.96
C LEU A 204 -10.79 -4.72 14.13
N ILE A 205 -11.49 -3.82 14.80
CA ILE A 205 -12.43 -4.18 15.88
C ILE A 205 -13.78 -4.61 15.29
N THR A 206 -14.33 -3.82 14.38
CA THR A 206 -15.72 -3.97 13.91
C THR A 206 -15.88 -5.05 12.86
N PHE A 207 -14.88 -5.27 12.01
CA PHE A 207 -14.92 -6.32 10.99
C PHE A 207 -14.72 -7.70 11.63
N LYS A 208 -15.61 -8.62 11.25
CA LYS A 208 -15.51 -10.05 11.60
C LYS A 208 -15.53 -10.85 10.31
N ASP A 209 -14.66 -11.85 10.22
CA ASP A 209 -14.70 -12.77 9.10
C ASP A 209 -16.09 -13.42 9.03
N ILE A 210 -16.72 -13.31 7.86
CA ILE A 210 -18.07 -13.82 7.57
C ILE A 210 -17.87 -15.11 6.79
N GLY A 211 -18.08 -16.23 7.40
CA GLY A 211 -18.03 -17.45 6.63
C GLY A 211 -17.99 -18.73 7.43
N ALA A 212 -18.29 -19.80 6.74
CA ALA A 212 -18.41 -21.15 7.21
C ALA A 212 -17.17 -21.63 7.97
N VAL A 213 -17.43 -22.58 8.85
CA VAL A 213 -16.50 -23.44 9.59
C VAL A 213 -15.05 -23.29 9.14
N LYS A 214 -14.20 -22.87 10.09
CA LYS A 214 -12.73 -22.95 9.93
C LYS A 214 -12.38 -24.38 9.53
N GLU A 215 -12.26 -24.64 8.23
CA GLU A 215 -11.52 -25.81 7.82
C GLU A 215 -10.12 -25.65 8.38
N LYS A 216 -9.66 -26.63 9.15
CA LYS A 216 -8.29 -26.68 9.68
C LYS A 216 -7.36 -26.42 8.51
N LEU A 217 -6.50 -25.40 8.63
CA LEU A 217 -5.44 -25.09 7.68
C LEU A 217 -4.68 -26.38 7.35
N ASN A 218 -5.07 -27.01 6.27
CA ASN A 218 -4.38 -28.18 5.76
C ASN A 218 -3.30 -27.69 4.80
N THR A 219 -2.20 -28.38 4.67
CA THR A 219 -1.11 -28.07 3.73
C THR A 219 -1.59 -27.87 2.29
N ASN A 220 -2.78 -28.37 1.99
CA ASN A 220 -3.45 -28.21 0.69
C ASN A 220 -4.02 -26.81 0.43
N THR A 221 -4.14 -25.90 1.43
CA THR A 221 -4.78 -24.59 1.27
C THR A 221 -4.02 -23.69 0.29
N PHE A 222 -2.69 -23.70 0.37
CA PHE A 222 -1.85 -22.92 -0.55
C PHE A 222 -1.93 -23.45 -1.99
N THR A 223 -1.87 -24.78 -2.14
CA THR A 223 -2.01 -25.44 -3.45
C THR A 223 -3.39 -25.18 -4.06
N SER A 224 -4.44 -25.22 -3.24
CA SER A 224 -5.80 -24.90 -3.65
C SER A 224 -5.92 -23.43 -4.08
N SER A 225 -5.25 -22.50 -3.39
CA SER A 225 -5.22 -21.09 -3.78
C SER A 225 -4.58 -20.88 -5.14
N ILE A 226 -3.44 -21.53 -5.42
CA ILE A 226 -2.80 -21.48 -6.75
C ILE A 226 -3.74 -22.05 -7.81
N LYS A 227 -4.36 -23.20 -7.55
CA LYS A 227 -5.29 -23.82 -8.48
C LYS A 227 -6.48 -22.90 -8.79
N ASN A 228 -7.06 -22.27 -7.78
CA ASN A 228 -8.17 -21.32 -7.96
C ASN A 228 -7.76 -20.11 -8.79
N VAL A 229 -6.56 -19.55 -8.56
CA VAL A 229 -6.02 -18.46 -9.38
C VAL A 229 -5.88 -18.87 -10.84
N LEU A 230 -5.37 -20.07 -11.12
CA LEU A 230 -5.25 -20.60 -12.49
C LEU A 230 -6.62 -20.81 -13.15
N ILE A 231 -7.60 -21.31 -12.41
CA ILE A 231 -8.99 -21.45 -12.88
C ILE A 231 -9.57 -20.07 -13.21
N THR A 232 -9.44 -19.10 -12.31
CA THR A 232 -9.94 -17.74 -12.51
C THR A 232 -9.28 -17.05 -13.71
N LEU A 233 -7.96 -17.20 -13.90
CA LEU A 233 -7.28 -16.69 -15.09
C LEU A 233 -7.82 -17.31 -16.38
N LYS A 234 -8.10 -18.62 -16.36
CA LYS A 234 -8.71 -19.33 -17.49
C LYS A 234 -10.15 -18.86 -17.75
N GLU A 235 -10.90 -18.52 -16.71
CA GLU A 235 -12.25 -17.97 -16.85
C GLU A 235 -12.25 -16.54 -17.38
N ILE A 236 -11.36 -15.68 -16.86
CA ILE A 236 -11.21 -14.30 -17.36
C ILE A 236 -10.85 -14.31 -18.85
N SER A 237 -10.06 -15.27 -19.33
CA SER A 237 -9.74 -15.38 -20.77
C SER A 237 -10.97 -15.61 -21.65
N LYS A 238 -12.06 -16.14 -21.10
CA LYS A 238 -13.35 -16.31 -21.82
C LYS A 238 -14.11 -14.99 -21.94
N HIS A 239 -13.87 -14.02 -21.06
CA HIS A 239 -14.49 -12.69 -21.09
C HIS A 239 -13.64 -11.72 -21.92
N LYS A 240 -13.84 -11.73 -23.24
CA LYS A 240 -13.03 -10.99 -24.22
C LYS A 240 -12.77 -9.51 -23.84
N LYS A 241 -13.75 -8.80 -23.30
CA LYS A 241 -13.62 -7.40 -22.89
C LYS A 241 -12.69 -7.23 -21.68
N ALA A 242 -12.82 -8.08 -20.65
CA ALA A 242 -11.97 -8.07 -19.45
C ALA A 242 -10.53 -8.47 -19.81
N PHE A 243 -10.36 -9.47 -20.66
CA PHE A 243 -9.05 -9.91 -21.13
C PHE A 243 -8.32 -8.82 -21.93
N ILE A 244 -9.02 -8.16 -22.87
CA ILE A 244 -8.46 -7.06 -23.66
C ILE A 244 -8.06 -5.90 -22.74
N PHE A 245 -8.90 -5.54 -21.75
CA PHE A 245 -8.56 -4.50 -20.77
C PHE A 245 -7.30 -4.87 -19.99
N LEU A 246 -7.19 -6.10 -19.52
CA LEU A 246 -6.04 -6.58 -18.74
C LEU A 246 -4.75 -6.56 -19.58
N VAL A 247 -4.83 -6.99 -20.83
CA VAL A 247 -3.68 -6.94 -21.78
C VAL A 247 -3.31 -5.50 -22.13
N ALA A 248 -4.28 -4.61 -22.33
CA ALA A 248 -4.03 -3.19 -22.59
C ALA A 248 -3.37 -2.51 -21.39
N PHE A 249 -3.84 -2.82 -20.17
CA PHE A 249 -3.26 -2.31 -18.92
C PHE A 249 -1.83 -2.80 -18.71
N LEU A 250 -1.55 -4.09 -18.93
CA LEU A 250 -0.20 -4.65 -18.89
C LEU A 250 0.72 -4.01 -19.93
N LYS A 251 0.23 -3.82 -21.17
CA LYS A 251 0.99 -3.11 -22.21
C LYS A 251 1.29 -1.67 -21.83
N PHE A 252 0.36 -0.97 -21.20
CA PHE A 252 0.56 0.39 -20.71
C PHE A 252 1.67 0.45 -19.68
N ILE A 253 1.63 -0.43 -18.65
CA ILE A 253 2.67 -0.52 -17.62
C ILE A 253 4.04 -0.86 -18.24
N LEU A 254 4.10 -1.86 -19.12
CA LEU A 254 5.34 -2.27 -19.78
C LEU A 254 5.91 -1.18 -20.71
N SER A 255 5.02 -0.42 -21.39
CA SER A 255 5.43 0.71 -22.22
C SER A 255 6.01 1.86 -21.40
N ASP A 256 5.44 2.14 -20.22
CA ASP A 256 5.97 3.17 -19.32
C ASP A 256 7.34 2.77 -18.74
N LEU A 257 7.51 1.52 -18.37
CA LEU A 257 8.80 0.95 -17.97
C LEU A 257 9.84 1.00 -19.09
N LYS A 258 9.43 0.75 -20.34
CA LYS A 258 10.32 0.81 -21.52
C LYS A 258 10.73 2.24 -21.87
N LYS A 259 9.79 3.21 -21.79
CA LYS A 259 10.07 4.64 -22.04
C LYS A 259 11.04 5.22 -21.01
N LYS A 260 10.99 4.79 -19.78
CA LYS A 260 11.93 5.23 -18.72
C LYS A 260 13.34 4.66 -18.90
N GLY A 261 13.58 3.81 -19.91
CA GLY A 261 14.93 3.31 -20.31
C GLY A 261 15.68 2.55 -19.20
N LEU A 262 15.00 2.31 -18.09
CA LEU A 262 15.56 1.91 -16.82
C LEU A 262 16.01 0.45 -16.81
N PHE A 263 15.22 -0.43 -17.42
CA PHE A 263 15.47 -1.88 -17.38
C PHE A 263 16.77 -2.26 -18.10
N PHE A 264 17.06 -1.64 -19.24
CA PHE A 264 18.25 -1.97 -20.04
C PHE A 264 19.54 -1.38 -19.48
N LYS A 265 19.50 -0.18 -18.88
CA LYS A 265 20.69 0.44 -18.27
C LYS A 265 21.14 -0.29 -16.99
N ILE A 266 20.19 -0.73 -16.18
CA ILE A 266 20.48 -1.47 -14.94
C ILE A 266 21.06 -2.85 -15.26
N PHE A 267 20.46 -3.59 -16.18
CA PHE A 267 20.94 -4.91 -16.57
C PHE A 267 22.35 -4.88 -17.19
N ARG A 268 22.64 -3.87 -18.01
CA ARG A 268 23.96 -3.70 -18.65
C ARG A 268 25.06 -3.35 -17.65
N LYS A 269 24.74 -2.59 -16.58
CA LYS A 269 25.74 -2.17 -15.58
C LYS A 269 26.03 -3.29 -14.56
N THR A 270 25.04 -4.11 -14.23
CA THR A 270 25.23 -5.27 -13.33
C THR A 270 26.04 -6.39 -14.00
N THR A 271 25.88 -6.59 -15.32
CA THR A 271 26.66 -7.61 -16.07
C THR A 271 28.09 -7.17 -16.35
N CYS A 272 28.38 -5.88 -16.45
CA CYS A 272 29.76 -5.37 -16.63
C CYS A 272 30.54 -5.19 -15.32
N SER A 273 29.92 -5.30 -14.17
CA SER A 273 30.59 -5.20 -12.86
C SER A 273 30.98 -6.56 -12.26
N VAL A 274 30.70 -7.65 -12.95
CA VAL A 274 30.99 -9.05 -12.53
C VAL A 274 32.03 -9.71 -13.43
N MET A 275 32.53 -9.00 -14.44
CA MET A 275 33.77 -9.33 -15.18
C MET A 275 34.86 -8.31 -14.80
#